data_082a89626902e7fc01683696f7da92d1
#
_entry.id   082a89626902e7fc01683696f7da92d1
#
_cell.length_a   1.000
_cell.length_b   1.000
_cell.length_c   1.000
_cell.angle_alpha   90.00
_cell.angle_beta   90.00
_cell.angle_gamma   90.00
#
_symmetry.space_group_name_H-M   'P 1'
#
loop_
_entity.id
_entity.type
_entity.pdbx_description
1 polymer ?
#
loop_
_entity_poly.entity_id
_entity_poly.type
_entity_poly.pdbx_seq_one_letter_code
_entity_poly.pdbx_strand_id
1 'polypeptide(L)'
;MNFNEGNESVHHRDEHTANDFNNAQGGILGDTKIIFRYLLKNTGAGDGYRIILGSGITIPSSNNLTKSPLLKINDSYPPHRHFSMSNGTYNLISDIQLYYKRSANPVFFGGNISINKPLRENKYSYIPGTSSKAVFSTIYKRFDSLDGSLDLSFGIEYLSKEHWNDVPTPNSSAFIVTPSLGYLFSTKKGVLSFSLQKPIFIEGSFNQNEGELEQGTGVLQLVLSFRSMATKIIN
;
A
#
# COMPACT_ATOMS: atom_id res chain seq x y z
N MET A 1 -4.56 22.82 -19.44
CA MET A 1 -4.25 21.49 -20.01
C MET A 1 -5.54 20.68 -19.96
N ASN A 2 -6.02 20.19 -21.10
CA ASN A 2 -7.16 19.28 -21.12
C ASN A 2 -6.62 17.85 -21.10
N PHE A 3 -6.87 17.13 -20.03
CA PHE A 3 -6.70 15.68 -20.03
C PHE A 3 -8.00 15.07 -20.57
N ASN A 4 -7.91 14.30 -21.64
CA ASN A 4 -9.06 13.51 -22.08
C ASN A 4 -9.21 12.31 -21.14
N GLU A 5 -10.38 12.17 -20.53
CA GLU A 5 -10.75 10.97 -19.80
C GLU A 5 -11.15 9.90 -20.84
N GLY A 6 -10.37 8.84 -20.96
CA GLY A 6 -10.69 7.69 -21.82
C GLY A 6 -9.45 7.08 -22.47
N ASN A 7 -9.38 5.78 -22.58
CA ASN A 7 -8.40 4.92 -23.28
C ASN A 7 -6.91 5.30 -23.21
N GLU A 8 -6.51 6.16 -22.28
CA GLU A 8 -5.15 6.67 -22.18
C GLU A 8 -4.17 5.68 -21.52
N SER A 9 -4.68 4.68 -20.84
CA SER A 9 -3.88 3.64 -20.19
C SER A 9 -3.27 2.62 -21.17
N VAL A 10 -3.71 2.62 -22.41
CA VAL A 10 -3.35 1.60 -23.43
C VAL A 10 -2.29 2.05 -24.40
N HIS A 11 -1.98 3.33 -24.45
CA HIS A 11 -1.15 3.92 -25.52
C HIS A 11 0.34 3.53 -25.50
N HIS A 12 0.81 2.80 -24.49
CA HIS A 12 2.21 2.35 -24.39
C HIS A 12 2.40 0.84 -24.45
N ARG A 13 1.40 0.06 -24.79
CA ARG A 13 1.54 -1.40 -24.85
C ARG A 13 2.58 -1.89 -25.85
N ASP A 14 2.88 -1.10 -26.86
CA ASP A 14 3.79 -1.45 -27.97
C ASP A 14 5.15 -0.76 -27.88
N GLU A 15 5.48 -0.09 -26.79
CA GLU A 15 6.78 0.54 -26.60
C GLU A 15 7.88 -0.48 -26.35
N HIS A 16 8.49 -0.93 -27.43
CA HIS A 16 9.69 -1.81 -27.39
C HIS A 16 11.00 -1.02 -27.41
N THR A 17 10.97 0.30 -27.31
CA THR A 17 12.17 1.11 -27.46
C THR A 17 12.81 1.40 -26.10
N ALA A 18 14.09 1.02 -25.97
CA ALA A 18 14.97 1.38 -24.86
C ALA A 18 15.43 2.85 -24.93
N ASN A 19 14.58 3.75 -25.36
CA ASN A 19 14.91 5.17 -25.43
C ASN A 19 14.91 5.80 -24.04
N ASP A 20 15.82 6.73 -23.79
CA ASP A 20 15.84 7.56 -22.59
C ASP A 20 14.53 8.33 -22.48
N PHE A 21 13.79 8.03 -21.40
CA PHE A 21 12.53 8.71 -21.12
C PHE A 21 12.79 10.10 -20.54
N ASN A 22 12.41 11.14 -21.28
CA ASN A 22 12.68 12.54 -20.93
C ASN A 22 11.92 13.04 -19.69
N ASN A 23 11.00 12.27 -19.15
CA ASN A 23 10.19 12.69 -18.01
C ASN A 23 10.59 12.03 -16.69
N ALA A 24 11.74 11.38 -16.60
CA ALA A 24 12.17 10.69 -15.38
C ALA A 24 13.57 11.12 -14.94
N GLN A 25 13.77 11.19 -13.63
CA GLN A 25 15.09 11.26 -13.01
C GLN A 25 15.51 9.88 -12.51
N GLY A 26 16.81 9.61 -12.61
CA GLY A 26 17.38 8.32 -12.25
C GLY A 26 17.64 8.14 -10.77
N GLY A 27 17.95 6.91 -10.41
CA GLY A 27 18.30 6.42 -9.10
C GLY A 27 17.70 5.03 -8.90
N ILE A 28 18.33 4.21 -8.07
CA ILE A 28 17.84 2.85 -7.75
C ILE A 28 17.12 2.82 -6.40
N LEU A 29 17.14 3.93 -5.66
CA LEU A 29 16.52 4.02 -4.34
C LEU A 29 15.12 4.63 -4.46
N GLY A 30 14.18 4.01 -3.78
CA GLY A 30 12.85 4.57 -3.53
C GLY A 30 12.85 5.51 -2.32
N ASP A 31 11.66 5.92 -1.90
CA ASP A 31 11.47 6.80 -0.76
C ASP A 31 11.87 6.11 0.55
N THR A 32 12.54 6.87 1.42
CA THR A 32 12.86 6.42 2.78
C THR A 32 11.71 6.75 3.72
N LYS A 33 11.21 5.75 4.47
CA LYS A 33 10.17 5.94 5.48
C LYS A 33 10.75 5.79 6.87
N ILE A 34 10.53 6.79 7.73
CA ILE A 34 10.91 6.77 9.14
C ILE A 34 9.61 6.85 9.95
N ILE A 35 9.34 5.82 10.75
CA ILE A 35 8.11 5.74 11.55
C ILE A 35 8.48 5.41 12.98
N PHE A 36 7.99 6.23 13.91
CA PHE A 36 8.05 5.98 15.34
C PHE A 36 6.72 5.41 15.80
N ARG A 37 6.76 4.32 16.59
CA ARG A 37 5.58 3.70 17.17
C ARG A 37 5.69 3.68 18.68
N TYR A 38 4.64 4.14 19.34
CA TYR A 38 4.52 4.18 20.78
C TYR A 38 3.45 3.19 21.23
N LEU A 39 3.81 2.28 22.14
CA LEU A 39 2.89 1.34 22.76
C LEU A 39 2.16 2.04 23.90
N LEU A 40 0.95 2.54 23.62
CA LEU A 40 0.14 3.30 24.57
C LEU A 40 -0.44 2.39 25.67
N LYS A 41 -0.90 1.20 25.29
CA LYS A 41 -1.48 0.23 26.22
C LYS A 41 -1.11 -1.19 25.81
N ASN A 42 -0.72 -2.00 26.80
CA ASN A 42 -0.51 -3.42 26.61
C ASN A 42 -0.91 -4.14 27.91
N THR A 43 -2.02 -4.83 27.89
CA THR A 43 -2.42 -5.71 28.98
C THR A 43 -1.57 -6.99 28.87
N GLY A 44 -0.52 -7.12 29.64
CA GLY A 44 0.53 -8.14 29.52
C GLY A 44 0.03 -9.58 29.43
N ALA A 45 -0.19 -10.26 30.58
CA ALA A 45 -0.77 -11.60 30.63
C ALA A 45 -2.30 -11.52 30.64
N GLY A 46 -2.98 -12.52 30.04
CA GLY A 46 -4.44 -12.60 30.00
C GLY A 46 -5.12 -11.76 28.93
N ASP A 47 -6.42 -11.58 29.11
CA ASP A 47 -7.28 -10.84 28.17
C ASP A 47 -7.06 -9.33 28.28
N GLY A 48 -7.10 -8.63 27.16
CA GLY A 48 -6.96 -7.18 27.20
C GLY A 48 -6.51 -6.52 25.91
N TYR A 49 -6.41 -5.21 25.98
CA TYR A 49 -6.11 -4.36 24.83
C TYR A 49 -4.61 -4.17 24.59
N ARG A 50 -4.26 -4.08 23.32
CA ARG A 50 -2.97 -3.57 22.84
C ARG A 50 -3.24 -2.41 21.89
N ILE A 51 -2.76 -1.22 22.27
CA ILE A 51 -2.96 0.02 21.52
C ILE A 51 -1.60 0.59 21.18
N ILE A 52 -1.35 0.82 19.89
CA ILE A 52 -0.11 1.41 19.39
C ILE A 52 -0.49 2.62 18.55
N LEU A 53 0.21 3.73 18.79
CA LEU A 53 0.14 4.94 17.97
C LEU A 53 1.44 5.08 17.20
N GLY A 54 1.35 5.38 15.91
CA GLY A 54 2.47 5.59 15.03
C GLY A 54 2.39 6.93 14.32
N SER A 55 3.54 7.56 14.15
CA SER A 55 3.70 8.74 13.30
C SER A 55 5.06 8.71 12.63
N GLY A 56 5.15 9.24 11.42
CA GLY A 56 6.39 9.22 10.65
C GLY A 56 6.35 10.12 9.45
N ILE A 57 7.45 10.10 8.73
CA ILE A 57 7.64 10.89 7.52
C ILE A 57 8.24 10.03 6.41
N THR A 58 7.80 10.30 5.18
CA THR A 58 8.47 9.82 3.97
C THR A 58 9.41 10.91 3.47
N ILE A 59 10.67 10.53 3.22
CA ILE A 59 11.71 11.38 2.63
C ILE A 59 11.86 10.92 1.18
N PRO A 60 11.61 11.79 0.19
CA PRO A 60 11.66 11.41 -1.21
C PRO A 60 13.07 11.13 -1.69
N SER A 61 13.22 10.18 -2.60
CA SER A 61 14.43 9.99 -3.39
C SER A 61 14.41 10.81 -4.68
N SER A 62 15.50 10.76 -5.43
CA SER A 62 15.60 11.43 -6.73
C SER A 62 14.95 10.68 -7.88
N ASN A 63 14.47 9.44 -7.67
CA ASN A 63 13.87 8.62 -8.72
C ASN A 63 12.39 8.98 -8.89
N ASN A 64 12.10 10.09 -9.53
CA ASN A 64 10.74 10.60 -9.71
C ASN A 64 10.48 11.10 -11.13
N LEU A 65 9.22 11.17 -11.49
CA LEU A 65 8.79 11.76 -12.75
C LEU A 65 8.92 13.29 -12.69
N THR A 66 9.28 13.88 -13.81
CA THR A 66 9.48 15.34 -13.96
C THR A 66 8.33 16.03 -14.68
N LYS A 67 7.49 15.26 -15.36
CA LYS A 67 6.30 15.71 -16.09
C LYS A 67 5.19 14.67 -15.97
N SER A 68 3.95 15.10 -16.19
CA SER A 68 2.84 14.16 -16.27
C SER A 68 3.06 13.15 -17.40
N PRO A 69 2.89 11.86 -17.17
CA PRO A 69 2.92 10.85 -18.22
C PRO A 69 1.75 10.96 -19.20
N LEU A 70 0.71 11.71 -18.86
CA LEU A 70 -0.48 11.94 -19.69
C LEU A 70 -0.40 13.27 -20.45
N LEU A 71 0.77 13.90 -20.51
CA LEU A 71 0.97 15.16 -21.24
C LEU A 71 1.05 14.91 -22.75
N LYS A 72 0.07 15.42 -23.49
CA LYS A 72 0.09 15.46 -24.96
C LYS A 72 0.84 16.69 -25.47
N ILE A 73 1.70 16.48 -26.46
CA ILE A 73 2.37 17.53 -27.20
C ILE A 73 2.00 17.32 -28.66
N ASN A 74 1.34 18.31 -29.31
CA ASN A 74 0.85 18.22 -30.69
C ASN A 74 0.01 16.94 -30.94
N ASP A 75 -0.93 16.65 -30.03
CA ASP A 75 -1.82 15.47 -30.07
C ASP A 75 -1.11 14.10 -30.02
N SER A 76 0.16 14.08 -29.69
CA SER A 76 0.90 12.83 -29.48
C SER A 76 1.50 12.74 -28.07
N TYR A 77 1.67 11.53 -27.58
CA TYR A 77 2.37 11.26 -26.33
C TYR A 77 3.86 11.09 -26.62
N PRO A 78 4.74 11.98 -26.09
CA PRO A 78 6.18 11.75 -26.22
C PRO A 78 6.60 10.52 -25.39
N PRO A 79 7.68 9.83 -25.77
CA PRO A 79 8.24 8.72 -24.98
C PRO A 79 8.46 9.14 -23.52
N HIS A 80 7.90 8.40 -22.58
CA HIS A 80 7.96 8.72 -21.15
C HIS A 80 7.72 7.49 -20.27
N ARG A 81 8.06 7.61 -19.00
CA ARG A 81 7.73 6.59 -17.98
C ARG A 81 6.39 6.89 -17.33
N HIS A 82 5.65 5.82 -16.99
CA HIS A 82 4.43 5.91 -16.19
C HIS A 82 4.68 5.69 -14.69
N PHE A 83 5.82 5.18 -14.31
CA PHE A 83 6.14 4.88 -12.92
C PHE A 83 7.53 5.34 -12.53
N SER A 84 7.69 5.60 -11.26
CA SER A 84 8.96 5.92 -10.61
C SER A 84 9.02 5.24 -9.24
N MET A 85 10.21 5.18 -8.64
CA MET A 85 10.38 4.62 -7.30
C MET A 85 10.09 5.63 -6.19
N SER A 86 9.86 6.89 -6.55
CA SER A 86 9.58 8.01 -5.65
C SER A 86 8.52 8.93 -6.24
N ASN A 87 7.68 9.47 -5.38
CA ASN A 87 6.75 10.54 -5.75
C ASN A 87 7.41 11.94 -5.69
N GLY A 88 8.63 12.03 -5.17
CA GLY A 88 9.33 13.30 -5.00
C GLY A 88 8.73 14.20 -3.91
N THR A 89 7.83 13.69 -3.07
CA THR A 89 7.12 14.46 -2.03
C THR A 89 7.45 13.96 -0.63
N TYR A 90 7.47 14.89 0.33
CA TYR A 90 7.45 14.56 1.75
C TYR A 90 6.02 14.20 2.16
N ASN A 91 5.83 13.05 2.78
CA ASN A 91 4.51 12.63 3.23
C ASN A 91 4.50 12.42 4.74
N LEU A 92 3.43 12.86 5.40
CA LEU A 92 3.14 12.51 6.79
C LEU A 92 2.50 11.13 6.83
N ILE A 93 3.03 10.28 7.71
CA ILE A 93 2.46 8.96 7.99
C ILE A 93 1.87 9.00 9.40
N SER A 94 0.64 8.51 9.54
CA SER A 94 -0.02 8.30 10.83
C SER A 94 -0.60 6.90 10.85
N ASP A 95 -0.40 6.14 11.94
CA ASP A 95 -1.01 4.84 12.12
C ASP A 95 -1.53 4.62 13.54
N ILE A 96 -2.66 3.93 13.65
CA ILE A 96 -3.25 3.50 14.91
C ILE A 96 -3.49 2.01 14.80
N GLN A 97 -3.02 1.25 15.79
CA GLN A 97 -3.28 -0.18 15.86
C GLN A 97 -4.04 -0.46 17.18
N LEU A 98 -5.16 -1.14 17.05
CA LEU A 98 -6.01 -1.54 18.16
C LEU A 98 -6.30 -3.03 18.07
N TYR A 99 -5.82 -3.79 19.05
CA TYR A 99 -6.07 -5.21 19.15
C TYR A 99 -6.59 -5.57 20.52
N TYR A 100 -7.49 -6.55 20.56
CA TYR A 100 -7.93 -7.20 21.77
C TYR A 100 -7.44 -8.64 21.77
N LYS A 101 -6.66 -8.99 22.80
CA LYS A 101 -6.15 -10.33 23.02
C LYS A 101 -7.11 -11.08 23.95
N ARG A 102 -7.31 -12.37 23.70
CA ARG A 102 -8.16 -13.24 24.50
C ARG A 102 -7.45 -14.54 24.83
N SER A 103 -7.85 -15.14 25.95
CA SER A 103 -7.45 -16.51 26.35
C SER A 103 -8.26 -17.57 25.60
N ALA A 104 -9.45 -17.22 25.09
CA ALA A 104 -10.32 -18.08 24.29
C ALA A 104 -10.30 -17.67 22.82
N ASN A 105 -10.64 -18.58 21.92
CA ASN A 105 -10.76 -18.29 20.49
C ASN A 105 -11.93 -17.32 20.18
N PRO A 106 -11.75 -16.39 19.24
CA PRO A 106 -10.47 -16.03 18.62
C PRO A 106 -9.50 -15.44 19.64
N VAL A 107 -8.22 -15.80 19.54
CA VAL A 107 -7.21 -15.36 20.52
C VAL A 107 -6.78 -13.90 20.29
N PHE A 108 -7.04 -13.37 19.10
CA PHE A 108 -6.74 -12.01 18.74
C PHE A 108 -7.77 -11.48 17.76
N PHE A 109 -8.29 -10.28 17.98
CA PHE A 109 -9.06 -9.55 16.98
C PHE A 109 -8.81 -8.05 17.09
N GLY A 110 -8.93 -7.35 15.99
CA GLY A 110 -8.69 -5.91 15.94
C GLY A 110 -8.23 -5.47 14.57
N GLY A 111 -7.45 -4.40 14.51
CA GLY A 111 -6.97 -3.91 13.24
C GLY A 111 -6.05 -2.71 13.37
N ASN A 112 -5.71 -2.18 12.21
CA ASN A 112 -4.93 -0.96 12.11
C ASN A 112 -5.55 -0.03 11.06
N ILE A 113 -5.41 1.27 11.29
CA ILE A 113 -5.73 2.33 10.34
C ILE A 113 -4.44 3.11 10.11
N SER A 114 -4.09 3.34 8.85
CA SER A 114 -2.94 4.15 8.47
C SER A 114 -3.31 5.15 7.40
N ILE A 115 -2.73 6.34 7.50
CA ILE A 115 -2.89 7.43 6.54
C ILE A 115 -1.51 7.88 6.12
N ASN A 116 -1.30 8.00 4.81
CA ASN A 116 -0.11 8.57 4.20
C ASN A 116 -0.52 9.78 3.38
N LYS A 117 -0.24 10.98 3.89
CA LYS A 117 -0.68 12.25 3.31
C LYS A 117 0.51 13.05 2.81
N PRO A 118 0.56 13.45 1.52
CA PRO A 118 1.56 14.37 1.03
C PRO A 118 1.43 15.72 1.74
N LEU A 119 2.58 16.32 2.13
CA LEU A 119 2.61 17.61 2.82
C LEU A 119 2.58 18.78 1.85
N ARG A 120 3.15 18.60 0.67
CA ARG A 120 3.17 19.59 -0.41
C ARG A 120 3.51 18.91 -1.72
N GLU A 121 3.29 19.62 -2.82
CA GLU A 121 3.75 19.21 -4.13
C GLU A 121 5.29 19.11 -4.20
N ASN A 122 5.78 18.34 -5.15
CA ASN A 122 7.20 18.29 -5.46
C ASN A 122 7.62 19.48 -6.35
N LYS A 123 8.92 19.59 -6.65
CA LYS A 123 9.48 20.68 -7.48
C LYS A 123 8.98 20.69 -8.95
N TYR A 124 8.20 19.70 -9.34
CA TYR A 124 7.62 19.55 -10.66
C TYR A 124 6.10 19.75 -10.64
N SER A 125 5.56 20.36 -9.59
CA SER A 125 4.13 20.59 -9.38
C SER A 125 3.28 19.33 -9.40
N TYR A 126 3.85 18.22 -8.89
CA TYR A 126 3.13 16.99 -8.67
C TYR A 126 2.83 16.78 -7.19
N ILE A 127 1.60 16.39 -6.89
CA ILE A 127 1.17 15.96 -5.58
C ILE A 127 0.45 14.61 -5.69
N PRO A 128 0.95 13.53 -5.05
CA PRO A 128 0.30 12.23 -5.08
C PRO A 128 -1.01 12.26 -4.29
N GLY A 129 -1.87 11.30 -4.55
CA GLY A 129 -3.06 11.08 -3.75
C GLY A 129 -2.74 10.72 -2.29
N THR A 130 -3.62 11.14 -1.38
CA THR A 130 -3.60 10.66 0.00
C THR A 130 -4.04 9.20 0.02
N SER A 131 -3.22 8.32 0.61
CA SER A 131 -3.58 6.91 0.83
C SER A 131 -4.08 6.71 2.25
N SER A 132 -5.25 6.12 2.38
CA SER A 132 -5.88 5.73 3.66
C SER A 132 -6.16 4.24 3.63
N LYS A 133 -5.66 3.50 4.62
CA LYS A 133 -5.79 2.04 4.69
C LYS A 133 -6.29 1.61 6.06
N ALA A 134 -7.30 0.76 6.08
CA ALA A 134 -7.77 0.08 7.27
C ALA A 134 -7.68 -1.44 7.06
N VAL A 135 -7.19 -2.17 8.05
CA VAL A 135 -7.14 -3.64 8.02
C VAL A 135 -7.74 -4.15 9.32
N PHE A 136 -8.70 -5.05 9.21
CA PHE A 136 -9.25 -5.80 10.33
C PHE A 136 -8.74 -7.23 10.27
N SER A 137 -8.41 -7.80 11.41
CA SER A 137 -7.81 -9.13 11.50
C SER A 137 -8.37 -9.89 12.71
N THR A 138 -8.58 -11.19 12.53
CA THR A 138 -9.03 -12.11 13.56
C THR A 138 -8.17 -13.35 13.49
N ILE A 139 -7.54 -13.71 14.62
CA ILE A 139 -6.63 -14.86 14.70
C ILE A 139 -7.26 -15.94 15.56
N TYR A 140 -7.39 -17.13 14.98
CA TYR A 140 -7.84 -18.34 15.64
C TYR A 140 -6.68 -19.29 15.89
N LYS A 141 -6.40 -19.59 17.13
CA LYS A 141 -5.44 -20.62 17.49
C LYS A 141 -6.05 -22.00 17.25
N ARG A 142 -5.38 -22.82 16.45
CA ARG A 142 -5.80 -24.20 16.23
C ARG A 142 -5.36 -25.06 17.42
N PHE A 143 -6.26 -25.94 17.91
CA PHE A 143 -6.05 -26.72 19.11
C PHE A 143 -5.36 -28.07 18.89
N ASP A 144 -5.17 -28.50 17.63
CA ASP A 144 -4.63 -29.82 17.33
C ASP A 144 -3.26 -29.72 16.68
N SER A 145 -2.31 -30.46 17.18
CA SER A 145 -1.00 -30.94 16.65
C SER A 145 -0.14 -30.06 15.71
N LEU A 146 -0.65 -29.02 15.12
CA LEU A 146 0.13 -28.07 14.32
C LEU A 146 0.27 -26.76 15.09
N ASP A 147 1.49 -26.38 15.45
CA ASP A 147 1.84 -25.11 16.12
C ASP A 147 1.54 -23.90 15.22
N GLY A 148 0.26 -23.62 14.97
CA GLY A 148 -0.15 -22.57 14.08
C GLY A 148 -1.48 -21.92 14.44
N SER A 149 -1.76 -20.80 13.76
CA SER A 149 -2.97 -20.03 13.93
C SER A 149 -3.53 -19.61 12.58
N LEU A 150 -4.84 -19.67 12.43
CA LEU A 150 -5.55 -19.17 11.26
C LEU A 150 -5.74 -17.67 11.40
N ASP A 151 -5.43 -16.91 10.35
CA ASP A 151 -5.66 -15.47 10.25
C ASP A 151 -6.72 -15.21 9.18
N LEU A 152 -7.81 -14.56 9.60
CA LEU A 152 -8.82 -14.02 8.70
C LEU A 152 -8.70 -12.51 8.75
N SER A 153 -8.46 -11.88 7.60
CA SER A 153 -8.35 -10.44 7.56
C SER A 153 -9.10 -9.83 6.38
N PHE A 154 -9.43 -8.55 6.53
CA PHE A 154 -10.16 -7.74 5.57
C PHE A 154 -9.55 -6.35 5.51
N GLY A 155 -9.04 -5.99 4.35
CA GLY A 155 -8.45 -4.69 4.08
C GLY A 155 -9.38 -3.78 3.31
N ILE A 156 -9.33 -2.49 3.62
CA ILE A 156 -9.97 -1.41 2.85
C ILE A 156 -8.86 -0.41 2.55
N GLU A 157 -8.73 0.01 1.31
CA GLU A 157 -7.77 1.02 0.90
C GLU A 157 -8.46 2.06 0.01
N TYR A 158 -8.26 3.32 0.33
CA TYR A 158 -8.71 4.46 -0.47
C TYR A 158 -7.50 5.30 -0.85
N LEU A 159 -7.39 5.60 -2.14
CA LEU A 159 -6.41 6.50 -2.71
C LEU A 159 -7.16 7.66 -3.36
N SER A 160 -6.90 8.90 -2.92
CA SER A 160 -7.47 10.08 -3.56
C SER A 160 -6.74 10.39 -4.87
N LYS A 161 -7.38 11.22 -5.71
CA LYS A 161 -6.76 11.67 -6.98
C LYS A 161 -5.42 12.37 -6.73
N GLU A 162 -4.47 12.11 -7.59
CA GLU A 162 -3.21 12.86 -7.69
C GLU A 162 -3.40 14.08 -8.62
N HIS A 163 -2.48 15.04 -8.54
CA HIS A 163 -2.54 16.24 -9.34
C HIS A 163 -1.18 16.59 -9.95
N TRP A 164 -1.23 17.13 -11.15
CA TRP A 164 -0.10 17.76 -11.83
C TRP A 164 -0.49 19.19 -12.19
N ASN A 165 0.30 20.19 -11.75
CA ASN A 165 0.00 21.60 -11.95
C ASN A 165 -1.45 21.97 -11.56
N ASP A 166 -1.89 21.51 -10.38
CA ASP A 166 -3.25 21.67 -9.85
C ASP A 166 -4.37 21.00 -10.67
N VAL A 167 -4.02 20.26 -11.72
CA VAL A 167 -5.00 19.52 -12.54
C VAL A 167 -5.07 18.06 -12.03
N PRO A 168 -6.26 17.57 -11.68
CA PRO A 168 -6.41 16.17 -11.26
C PRO A 168 -6.05 15.22 -12.40
N THR A 169 -5.24 14.22 -12.09
CA THR A 169 -4.87 13.17 -13.05
C THR A 169 -6.04 12.21 -13.22
N PRO A 170 -6.45 11.89 -14.46
CA PRO A 170 -7.48 10.89 -14.69
C PRO A 170 -7.05 9.52 -14.13
N ASN A 171 -8.04 8.74 -13.70
CA ASN A 171 -7.87 7.35 -13.23
C ASN A 171 -6.82 7.14 -12.12
N SER A 172 -6.49 8.18 -11.34
CA SER A 172 -5.48 8.12 -10.28
C SER A 172 -6.04 7.84 -8.89
N SER A 173 -7.37 7.85 -8.71
CA SER A 173 -8.02 7.42 -7.47
C SER A 173 -8.32 5.92 -7.49
N ALA A 174 -8.41 5.32 -6.30
CA ALA A 174 -8.82 3.93 -6.18
C ALA A 174 -9.55 3.68 -4.85
N PHE A 175 -10.54 2.78 -4.89
CA PHE A 175 -11.13 2.18 -3.71
C PHE A 175 -11.03 0.66 -3.83
N ILE A 176 -10.31 0.04 -2.90
CA ILE A 176 -9.93 -1.37 -2.96
C ILE A 176 -10.36 -2.05 -1.68
N VAL A 177 -10.99 -3.22 -1.79
CA VAL A 177 -11.25 -4.12 -0.68
C VAL A 177 -10.47 -5.40 -0.86
N THR A 178 -9.88 -5.93 0.22
CA THR A 178 -8.97 -7.07 0.14
C THR A 178 -9.32 -8.08 1.23
N PRO A 179 -10.17 -9.07 0.96
CA PRO A 179 -10.29 -10.23 1.82
C PRO A 179 -9.00 -11.06 1.78
N SER A 180 -8.65 -11.63 2.94
CA SER A 180 -7.43 -12.41 3.10
C SER A 180 -7.65 -13.58 4.06
N LEU A 181 -7.06 -14.71 3.69
CA LEU A 181 -6.99 -15.91 4.51
C LEU A 181 -5.51 -16.26 4.69
N GLY A 182 -5.05 -16.34 5.93
CA GLY A 182 -3.66 -16.62 6.24
C GLY A 182 -3.48 -17.72 7.28
N TYR A 183 -2.25 -18.20 7.37
CA TYR A 183 -1.82 -19.12 8.40
C TYR A 183 -0.48 -18.68 8.98
N LEU A 184 -0.39 -18.69 10.31
CA LEU A 184 0.77 -18.26 11.08
C LEU A 184 1.39 -19.48 11.76
N PHE A 185 2.65 -19.76 11.46
CA PHE A 185 3.44 -20.80 12.11
C PHE A 185 4.39 -20.17 13.11
N SER A 186 4.26 -20.53 14.37
CA SER A 186 5.18 -20.12 15.42
C SER A 186 6.38 -21.05 15.49
N THR A 187 7.57 -20.51 15.39
CA THR A 187 8.83 -21.24 15.51
C THR A 187 9.68 -20.66 16.64
N LYS A 188 10.70 -21.39 17.08
CA LYS A 188 11.67 -20.90 18.10
C LYS A 188 12.41 -19.64 17.65
N LYS A 189 12.54 -19.40 16.33
CA LYS A 189 13.28 -18.28 15.75
C LYS A 189 12.39 -17.11 15.31
N GLY A 190 11.07 -17.30 15.29
CA GLY A 190 10.14 -16.27 14.84
C GLY A 190 8.81 -16.85 14.37
N VAL A 191 8.06 -16.01 13.67
CA VAL A 191 6.77 -16.38 13.08
C VAL A 191 6.90 -16.37 11.57
N LEU A 192 6.60 -17.49 10.93
CA LEU A 192 6.39 -17.60 9.50
C LEU A 192 4.90 -17.45 9.23
N SER A 193 4.52 -16.56 8.32
CA SER A 193 3.15 -16.45 7.87
C SER A 193 3.06 -16.59 6.35
N PHE A 194 1.97 -17.19 5.91
CA PHE A 194 1.56 -17.07 4.52
C PHE A 194 0.10 -16.66 4.47
N SER A 195 -0.28 -15.85 3.48
CA SER A 195 -1.66 -15.46 3.28
C SER A 195 -2.01 -15.38 1.81
N LEU A 196 -3.23 -15.80 1.51
CA LEU A 196 -3.87 -15.66 0.22
C LEU A 196 -4.78 -14.43 0.26
N GLN A 197 -4.56 -13.48 -0.63
CA GLN A 197 -5.27 -12.21 -0.67
C GLN A 197 -5.87 -12.00 -2.06
N LYS A 198 -7.08 -11.44 -2.10
CA LYS A 198 -7.74 -11.07 -3.36
C LYS A 198 -8.14 -9.59 -3.33
N PRO A 199 -7.28 -8.66 -3.80
CA PRO A 199 -7.69 -7.28 -3.99
C PRO A 199 -8.86 -7.20 -4.99
N ILE A 200 -9.91 -6.49 -4.63
CA ILE A 200 -11.08 -6.22 -5.45
C ILE A 200 -11.16 -4.71 -5.59
N PHE A 201 -11.02 -4.23 -6.81
CA PHE A 201 -11.10 -2.81 -7.12
C PHE A 201 -12.57 -2.43 -7.30
N ILE A 202 -13.08 -1.61 -6.39
CA ILE A 202 -14.45 -1.09 -6.45
C ILE A 202 -14.51 0.16 -7.32
N GLU A 203 -13.46 1.01 -7.21
CA GLU A 203 -13.25 2.19 -8.04
C GLU A 203 -11.78 2.30 -8.42
N GLY A 204 -11.50 2.92 -9.56
CA GLY A 204 -10.14 3.18 -10.04
C GLY A 204 -9.84 2.49 -11.36
N SER A 205 -8.60 2.68 -11.85
CA SER A 205 -8.17 2.28 -13.20
C SER A 205 -8.32 0.78 -13.52
N PHE A 206 -8.29 -0.08 -12.51
CA PHE A 206 -8.48 -1.52 -12.70
C PHE A 206 -9.95 -1.98 -12.65
N ASN A 207 -10.89 -1.05 -12.41
CA ASN A 207 -12.32 -1.31 -12.46
C ASN A 207 -12.99 -0.73 -13.72
N GLN A 208 -12.29 0.04 -14.52
CA GLN A 208 -12.86 0.61 -15.73
C GLN A 208 -12.84 -0.42 -16.85
N ASN A 209 -13.98 -0.53 -17.55
CA ASN A 209 -14.16 -1.36 -18.75
C ASN A 209 -13.36 -0.78 -19.92
N GLU A 210 -12.07 -0.90 -19.92
CA GLU A 210 -11.28 -0.72 -21.12
C GLU A 210 -11.18 -2.09 -21.80
N GLY A 211 -12.12 -2.34 -22.71
CA GLY A 211 -12.18 -3.46 -23.61
C GLY A 211 -11.58 -4.77 -23.13
N GLU A 212 -12.37 -5.73 -22.68
CA GLU A 212 -12.04 -7.12 -22.37
C GLU A 212 -11.46 -7.46 -20.98
N LEU A 213 -11.18 -6.53 -20.09
CA LEU A 213 -10.90 -6.86 -18.71
C LEU A 213 -12.24 -6.92 -17.95
N GLU A 214 -12.70 -8.13 -17.66
CA GLU A 214 -13.89 -8.36 -16.84
C GLU A 214 -13.79 -7.63 -15.51
N GLN A 215 -14.85 -6.92 -15.14
CA GLN A 215 -15.01 -6.28 -13.85
C GLN A 215 -14.66 -7.26 -12.73
N GLY A 216 -13.77 -6.88 -11.83
CA GLY A 216 -13.51 -7.61 -10.60
C GLY A 216 -12.49 -8.74 -10.67
N THR A 217 -11.76 -8.92 -11.75
CA THR A 217 -10.62 -9.86 -11.82
C THR A 217 -9.39 -9.30 -11.11
N GLY A 218 -9.50 -9.12 -9.81
CA GLY A 218 -8.33 -8.85 -8.98
C GLY A 218 -7.34 -10.02 -9.03
N VAL A 219 -6.06 -9.73 -9.10
CA VAL A 219 -4.99 -10.74 -9.06
C VAL A 219 -5.01 -11.42 -7.70
N LEU A 220 -5.08 -12.76 -7.69
CA LEU A 220 -4.89 -13.53 -6.47
C LEU A 220 -3.42 -13.43 -6.04
N GLN A 221 -3.17 -12.95 -4.83
CA GLN A 221 -1.83 -12.71 -4.30
C GLN A 221 -1.51 -13.72 -3.19
N LEU A 222 -0.34 -14.36 -3.29
CA LEU A 222 0.25 -15.14 -2.21
C LEU A 222 1.33 -14.29 -1.52
N VAL A 223 1.16 -14.03 -0.22
CA VAL A 223 2.12 -13.27 0.58
C VAL A 223 2.79 -14.20 1.57
N LEU A 224 4.11 -14.25 1.52
CA LEU A 224 4.96 -14.96 2.48
C LEU A 224 5.72 -13.95 3.32
N SER A 225 5.72 -14.11 4.64
CA SER A 225 6.54 -13.28 5.51
C SER A 225 7.16 -14.08 6.66
N PHE A 226 8.36 -13.67 7.04
CA PHE A 226 9.04 -14.18 8.23
C PHE A 226 9.41 -13.01 9.13
N ARG A 227 9.00 -13.09 10.41
CA ARG A 227 9.35 -12.12 11.43
C ARG A 227 10.24 -12.80 12.47
N SER A 228 11.52 -12.44 12.49
CA SER A 228 12.43 -12.87 13.55
C SER A 228 12.11 -12.14 14.85
N MET A 229 12.08 -12.87 15.96
CA MET A 229 12.04 -12.27 17.28
C MET A 229 13.48 -12.12 17.79
N ALA A 230 13.94 -10.88 17.92
CA ALA A 230 15.21 -10.62 18.62
C ALA A 230 14.99 -10.96 20.09
N THR A 231 15.50 -12.10 20.54
CA THR A 231 15.57 -12.42 21.96
C THR A 231 16.61 -11.50 22.60
N LYS A 232 16.08 -10.58 23.43
CA LYS A 232 16.81 -9.87 24.49
C LYS A 232 18.27 -9.47 24.19
N ILE A 233 18.46 -8.24 23.76
CA ILE A 233 19.73 -7.52 23.94
C ILE A 233 19.52 -6.46 25.04
N ILE A 234 19.12 -6.86 26.23
CA ILE A 234 19.24 -6.01 27.42
C ILE A 234 19.46 -6.95 28.59
N ASN A 235 20.72 -7.09 29.00
CA ASN A 235 21.09 -7.48 30.35
C ASN A 235 20.88 -6.32 31.30
#